data_1680b2f5e54852fa98b55c41149061e2
#
_entry.id   1680b2f5e54852fa98b55c41149061e2
#
_cell.length_a   1.000
_cell.length_b   1.000
_cell.length_c   1.000
_cell.angle_alpha   90.00
_cell.angle_beta   90.00
_cell.angle_gamma   90.00
#
_symmetry.space_group_name_H-M   'P 1'
#
loop_
_entity.id
_entity.type
_entity.pdbx_description
1 polymer ?
#
loop_
_entity_poly.entity_id
_entity_poly.type
_entity_poly.pdbx_seq_one_letter_code
_entity_poly.pdbx_strand_id
1 'polypeptide(L)'
;MTVLAENPVNPVTVLHPAPGGVVGTIGSVGHAARCPSSAGVEALVASAEREVLVMSTLSVAARDPIGGVRRVDHENLRRGVKYRVIVPDTARTAPVLATRLGTLALAGADTRTVPEVPTDALVIDGQVVVLPVDRTAGGRSLGTAVFRLSSVVTTTIELFERVWLSAVPMSPNELPDAAELNARERELLTLLFSGSTDESAAARLGVSVRTVRRMVADIMNRLGARSRFQAGAKAADRGWLMERAG
;
A
#
# COMPACT_ATOMS: atom_id res chain seq x y z
N MET A 1 -41.00 -34.31 -11.32
CA MET A 1 -39.65 -34.33 -11.90
C MET A 1 -39.20 -32.90 -12.02
N THR A 2 -38.56 -32.39 -10.96
CA THR A 2 -38.10 -31.00 -10.88
C THR A 2 -36.62 -30.98 -11.27
N VAL A 3 -36.35 -30.35 -12.41
CA VAL A 3 -34.98 -30.15 -12.90
C VAL A 3 -34.34 -29.07 -12.04
N LEU A 4 -33.36 -29.43 -11.21
CA LEU A 4 -32.50 -28.49 -10.52
C LEU A 4 -31.59 -27.82 -11.57
N ALA A 5 -31.74 -26.51 -11.71
CA ALA A 5 -30.84 -25.68 -12.50
C ALA A 5 -29.42 -25.71 -11.88
N GLU A 6 -28.46 -26.22 -12.62
CA GLU A 6 -27.05 -26.18 -12.28
C GLU A 6 -26.58 -24.72 -12.25
N ASN A 7 -26.15 -24.27 -11.06
CA ASN A 7 -25.46 -23.01 -10.88
C ASN A 7 -24.10 -23.08 -11.57
N PRO A 8 -23.71 -22.12 -12.42
CA PRO A 8 -22.38 -22.14 -13.05
C PRO A 8 -21.31 -21.89 -11.97
N VAL A 9 -20.49 -22.91 -11.73
CA VAL A 9 -19.32 -22.84 -10.85
C VAL A 9 -18.34 -21.83 -11.44
N ASN A 10 -18.09 -20.73 -10.71
CA ASN A 10 -17.15 -19.69 -11.10
C ASN A 10 -15.71 -20.27 -11.16
N PRO A 11 -14.97 -20.07 -12.25
CA PRO A 11 -13.63 -20.66 -12.42
C PRO A 11 -12.56 -19.93 -11.59
N VAL A 12 -11.68 -20.71 -10.96
CA VAL A 12 -10.43 -20.22 -10.38
C VAL A 12 -9.36 -20.21 -11.47
N THR A 13 -8.77 -19.04 -11.72
CA THR A 13 -7.72 -18.87 -12.74
C THR A 13 -6.37 -18.65 -12.08
N VAL A 14 -5.39 -19.57 -12.21
CA VAL A 14 -4.02 -19.50 -11.67
C VAL A 14 -3.02 -19.06 -12.74
N LEU A 15 -2.12 -18.12 -12.42
CA LEU A 15 -1.26 -17.37 -13.34
C LEU A 15 0.24 -17.64 -13.13
N HIS A 16 0.94 -18.16 -14.16
CA HIS A 16 2.40 -18.36 -14.14
C HIS A 16 3.14 -17.47 -15.12
N PRO A 17 4.30 -16.90 -14.76
CA PRO A 17 5.18 -16.24 -15.71
C PRO A 17 5.96 -17.30 -16.51
N ALA A 18 5.80 -17.34 -17.83
CA ALA A 18 6.60 -18.22 -18.67
C ALA A 18 7.91 -17.52 -19.14
N PRO A 19 9.03 -18.24 -19.15
CA PRO A 19 9.94 -18.20 -20.25
C PRO A 19 9.76 -19.51 -21.04
N GLY A 20 9.16 -19.42 -22.21
CA GLY A 20 9.07 -20.56 -23.14
C GLY A 20 8.05 -21.63 -22.71
N GLY A 21 6.87 -21.54 -23.25
CA GLY A 21 5.69 -22.36 -23.08
C GLY A 21 5.85 -23.81 -22.64
N VAL A 22 5.23 -24.13 -21.51
CA VAL A 22 4.53 -25.39 -21.28
C VAL A 22 3.44 -25.13 -20.25
N VAL A 23 2.19 -25.46 -20.61
CA VAL A 23 1.02 -25.39 -19.72
C VAL A 23 1.08 -26.60 -18.80
N GLY A 24 1.35 -26.36 -17.51
CA GLY A 24 1.23 -27.39 -16.47
C GLY A 24 -0.20 -27.39 -15.90
N THR A 25 -0.95 -28.47 -16.12
CA THR A 25 -2.28 -28.70 -15.58
C THR A 25 -2.17 -29.22 -14.15
N ILE A 26 -2.69 -28.49 -13.16
CA ILE A 26 -2.94 -29.05 -11.83
C ILE A 26 -4.41 -29.53 -11.81
N GLY A 27 -4.56 -30.81 -11.47
CA GLY A 27 -5.74 -31.66 -11.47
C GLY A 27 -7.11 -31.00 -11.33
N SER A 28 -7.91 -31.28 -12.29
CA SER A 28 -9.36 -31.46 -12.34
C SER A 28 -10.19 -31.04 -11.13
N VAL A 29 -10.54 -29.73 -11.10
CA VAL A 29 -11.90 -29.25 -10.86
C VAL A 29 -12.14 -28.16 -11.91
N GLY A 30 -13.00 -28.46 -12.85
CA GLY A 30 -13.32 -27.85 -14.11
C GLY A 30 -12.95 -26.37 -14.32
N HIS A 31 -12.29 -26.14 -15.43
CA HIS A 31 -11.95 -24.93 -16.18
C HIS A 31 -10.52 -24.41 -15.99
N ALA A 32 -9.80 -24.54 -17.09
CA ALA A 32 -8.43 -24.05 -17.24
C ALA A 32 -8.35 -22.52 -17.01
N ALA A 33 -7.71 -22.18 -15.94
CA ALA A 33 -7.41 -20.82 -15.58
C ALA A 33 -6.13 -20.37 -16.30
N ARG A 34 -6.22 -19.40 -17.22
CA ARG A 34 -5.04 -18.73 -17.77
C ARG A 34 -4.47 -17.78 -16.73
N CYS A 35 -3.17 -17.94 -16.47
CA CYS A 35 -2.38 -17.00 -15.70
C CYS A 35 -2.20 -15.66 -16.45
N PRO A 36 -2.73 -14.49 -16.03
CA PRO A 36 -2.31 -13.25 -16.63
C PRO A 36 -0.83 -13.01 -16.29
N SER A 37 -0.06 -12.70 -17.30
CA SER A 37 1.20 -11.97 -17.15
C SER A 37 0.94 -10.61 -16.46
N SER A 38 1.96 -9.87 -16.09
CA SER A 38 1.83 -8.47 -15.64
C SER A 38 0.89 -7.65 -16.55
N ALA A 39 0.93 -7.88 -17.87
CA ALA A 39 0.01 -7.30 -18.85
C ALA A 39 -1.45 -7.72 -18.64
N GLY A 40 -1.70 -8.94 -18.15
CA GLY A 40 -3.07 -9.40 -17.88
C GLY A 40 -3.67 -8.77 -16.62
N VAL A 41 -2.88 -8.54 -15.57
CA VAL A 41 -3.33 -7.77 -14.39
C VAL A 41 -3.60 -6.32 -14.77
N GLU A 42 -2.73 -5.71 -15.58
CA GLU A 42 -2.92 -4.34 -16.08
C GLU A 42 -4.20 -4.21 -16.91
N ALA A 43 -4.52 -5.18 -17.76
CA ALA A 43 -5.77 -5.21 -18.51
C ALA A 43 -7.00 -5.32 -17.60
N LEU A 44 -6.92 -6.12 -16.52
CA LEU A 44 -7.97 -6.19 -15.50
C LEU A 44 -8.15 -4.85 -14.78
N VAL A 45 -7.06 -4.20 -14.40
CA VAL A 45 -7.12 -2.87 -13.77
C VAL A 45 -7.70 -1.84 -14.73
N ALA A 46 -7.35 -1.91 -16.03
CA ALA A 46 -7.88 -1.00 -17.05
C ALA A 46 -9.39 -1.12 -17.23
N SER A 47 -9.97 -2.29 -16.91
CA SER A 47 -11.42 -2.52 -16.99
C SER A 47 -12.19 -2.02 -15.77
N ALA A 48 -11.53 -1.44 -14.75
CA ALA A 48 -12.19 -0.90 -13.57
C ALA A 48 -13.12 0.26 -13.93
N GLU A 49 -14.33 0.25 -13.35
CA GLU A 49 -15.36 1.26 -13.58
C GLU A 49 -15.70 2.07 -12.32
N ARG A 50 -15.55 1.49 -11.14
CA ARG A 50 -15.99 2.08 -9.86
C ARG A 50 -14.86 2.28 -8.87
N GLU A 51 -14.18 1.20 -8.51
CA GLU A 51 -13.14 1.26 -7.49
C GLU A 51 -12.06 0.19 -7.66
N VAL A 52 -10.87 0.53 -7.19
CA VAL A 52 -9.73 -0.38 -7.06
C VAL A 52 -9.21 -0.32 -5.63
N LEU A 53 -9.15 -1.46 -4.95
CA LEU A 53 -8.54 -1.61 -3.64
C LEU A 53 -7.20 -2.34 -3.79
N VAL A 54 -6.15 -1.77 -3.24
CA VAL A 54 -4.80 -2.33 -3.32
C VAL A 54 -4.25 -2.52 -1.91
N MET A 55 -3.87 -3.74 -1.55
CA MET A 55 -2.95 -4.00 -0.44
C MET A 55 -1.64 -4.52 -1.02
N SER A 56 -0.53 -3.92 -0.66
CA SER A 56 0.78 -4.38 -1.12
C SER A 56 1.79 -4.39 0.00
N THR A 57 2.46 -5.54 0.15
CA THR A 57 3.60 -5.70 1.07
C THR A 57 4.84 -5.01 0.56
N LEU A 58 4.82 -4.50 -0.69
CA LEU A 58 5.98 -3.95 -1.40
C LEU A 58 7.17 -4.91 -1.42
N SER A 59 6.88 -6.20 -1.47
CA SER A 59 7.93 -7.20 -1.54
C SER A 59 8.81 -6.93 -2.77
N VAL A 60 10.14 -6.97 -2.58
CA VAL A 60 11.19 -6.54 -3.53
C VAL A 60 11.26 -7.43 -4.79
N ALA A 61 10.29 -8.28 -5.03
CA ALA A 61 10.19 -8.99 -6.28
C ALA A 61 10.07 -7.95 -7.42
N ALA A 62 11.10 -7.83 -8.23
CA ALA A 62 11.32 -6.80 -9.27
C ALA A 62 10.18 -6.65 -10.32
N ARG A 63 9.08 -7.34 -10.14
CA ARG A 63 7.83 -7.27 -10.91
C ARG A 63 6.65 -7.65 -10.01
N ASP A 64 6.38 -6.83 -9.00
CA ASP A 64 5.13 -6.97 -8.24
C ASP A 64 3.95 -6.56 -9.14
N PRO A 65 3.13 -7.50 -9.59
CA PRO A 65 1.98 -7.19 -10.43
C PRO A 65 0.81 -6.58 -9.65
N ILE A 66 0.87 -6.55 -8.32
CA ILE A 66 -0.20 -6.06 -7.44
C ILE A 66 0.12 -4.66 -6.93
N GLY A 67 1.29 -4.45 -6.34
CA GLY A 67 1.65 -3.19 -5.67
C GLY A 67 2.31 -2.14 -6.54
N GLY A 68 2.59 -2.45 -7.82
CA GLY A 68 3.20 -1.48 -8.73
C GLY A 68 2.22 -0.35 -9.08
N VAL A 69 2.64 0.91 -8.92
CA VAL A 69 1.90 2.06 -9.50
C VAL A 69 2.09 2.03 -11.01
N ARG A 70 0.99 1.95 -11.74
CA ARG A 70 0.95 1.78 -13.20
C ARG A 70 0.42 3.05 -13.87
N ARG A 71 0.69 3.19 -15.16
CA ARG A 71 0.10 4.26 -15.96
C ARG A 71 -1.43 4.17 -15.96
N VAL A 72 -1.98 2.98 -16.02
CA VAL A 72 -3.44 2.71 -16.02
C VAL A 72 -4.11 3.20 -14.74
N ASP A 73 -3.42 3.21 -13.60
CA ASP A 73 -3.97 3.71 -12.34
C ASP A 73 -4.28 5.21 -12.44
N HIS A 74 -3.38 5.99 -13.03
CA HIS A 74 -3.61 7.42 -13.30
C HIS A 74 -4.72 7.66 -14.34
N GLU A 75 -4.83 6.80 -15.33
CA GLU A 75 -5.90 6.87 -16.35
C GLU A 75 -7.26 6.58 -15.72
N ASN A 76 -7.35 5.59 -14.84
CA ASN A 76 -8.54 5.26 -14.08
C ASN A 76 -8.97 6.40 -13.14
N LEU A 77 -8.03 6.98 -12.40
CA LEU A 77 -8.31 8.13 -11.53
C LEU A 77 -8.88 9.31 -12.33
N ARG A 78 -8.35 9.59 -13.53
CA ARG A 78 -8.92 10.62 -14.41
C ARG A 78 -10.33 10.32 -14.89
N ARG A 79 -10.70 9.03 -14.99
CA ARG A 79 -12.06 8.58 -15.31
C ARG A 79 -13.00 8.59 -14.12
N GLY A 80 -12.50 8.92 -12.92
CA GLY A 80 -13.27 8.97 -11.69
C GLY A 80 -13.36 7.64 -10.94
N VAL A 81 -12.57 6.63 -11.30
CA VAL A 81 -12.44 5.38 -10.54
C VAL A 81 -11.78 5.68 -9.20
N LYS A 82 -12.39 5.23 -8.11
CA LYS A 82 -11.86 5.42 -6.76
C LYS A 82 -10.70 4.45 -6.49
N TYR A 83 -9.63 4.97 -5.91
CA TYR A 83 -8.49 4.14 -5.49
C TYR A 83 -8.26 4.25 -4.00
N ARG A 84 -8.18 3.11 -3.34
CA ARG A 84 -7.75 2.99 -1.94
C ARG A 84 -6.53 2.06 -1.88
N VAL A 85 -5.42 2.57 -1.35
CA VAL A 85 -4.13 1.87 -1.37
C VAL A 85 -3.58 1.74 0.04
N ILE A 86 -3.22 0.53 0.44
CA ILE A 86 -2.55 0.23 1.71
C ILE A 86 -1.15 -0.33 1.39
N VAL A 87 -0.14 0.30 1.99
CA VAL A 87 1.27 -0.11 1.89
C VAL A 87 1.92 -0.09 3.27
N PRO A 88 3.09 -0.74 3.46
CA PRO A 88 3.78 -0.69 4.74
C PRO A 88 4.36 0.71 5.01
N ASP A 89 4.52 1.06 6.29
CA ASP A 89 5.08 2.33 6.74
C ASP A 89 6.47 2.62 6.13
N THR A 90 7.23 1.60 5.77
CA THR A 90 8.52 1.71 5.09
C THR A 90 8.43 2.41 3.72
N ALA A 91 7.25 2.41 3.10
CA ALA A 91 7.01 3.12 1.83
C ALA A 91 7.23 4.63 1.95
N ARG A 92 6.98 5.22 3.15
CA ARG A 92 7.16 6.65 3.41
C ARG A 92 8.62 7.10 3.34
N THR A 93 9.55 6.17 3.59
CA THR A 93 10.99 6.44 3.66
C THR A 93 11.77 5.98 2.47
N ALA A 94 11.15 5.20 1.58
CA ALA A 94 11.76 4.76 0.34
C ALA A 94 11.51 5.86 -0.74
N PRO A 95 12.53 6.65 -1.15
CA PRO A 95 12.30 7.86 -1.96
C PRO A 95 11.53 7.61 -3.25
N VAL A 96 11.86 6.53 -3.98
CA VAL A 96 11.19 6.17 -5.23
C VAL A 96 9.73 5.77 -5.01
N LEU A 97 9.45 5.02 -3.93
CA LEU A 97 8.08 4.59 -3.60
C LEU A 97 7.25 5.76 -3.08
N ALA A 98 7.81 6.56 -2.18
CA ALA A 98 7.15 7.76 -1.67
C ALA A 98 6.75 8.71 -2.80
N THR A 99 7.65 8.95 -3.78
CA THR A 99 7.33 9.77 -4.97
C THR A 99 6.19 9.16 -5.78
N ARG A 100 6.24 7.87 -6.07
CA ARG A 100 5.20 7.19 -6.88
C ARG A 100 3.85 7.20 -6.19
N LEU A 101 3.81 6.88 -4.89
CA LEU A 101 2.58 6.91 -4.10
C LEU A 101 2.06 8.34 -3.91
N GLY A 102 2.96 9.31 -3.75
CA GLY A 102 2.62 10.73 -3.69
C GLY A 102 1.98 11.22 -4.99
N THR A 103 2.50 10.84 -6.17
CA THR A 103 1.88 11.19 -7.46
C THR A 103 0.51 10.55 -7.62
N LEU A 104 0.31 9.34 -7.10
CA LEU A 104 -0.98 8.68 -7.12
C LEU A 104 -1.98 9.38 -6.17
N ALA A 105 -1.52 9.79 -4.99
CA ALA A 105 -2.33 10.54 -4.03
C ALA A 105 -2.72 11.92 -4.57
N LEU A 106 -1.79 12.63 -5.24
CA LEU A 106 -2.06 13.89 -5.94
C LEU A 106 -3.09 13.73 -7.07
N ALA A 107 -3.12 12.56 -7.72
CA ALA A 107 -4.11 12.23 -8.72
C ALA A 107 -5.49 11.86 -8.14
N GLY A 108 -5.62 11.79 -6.80
CA GLY A 108 -6.89 11.58 -6.11
C GLY A 108 -7.06 10.20 -5.45
N ALA A 109 -6.02 9.37 -5.39
CA ALA A 109 -6.07 8.12 -4.63
C ALA A 109 -5.98 8.37 -3.11
N ASP A 110 -6.78 7.66 -2.32
CA ASP A 110 -6.61 7.60 -0.87
C ASP A 110 -5.54 6.54 -0.53
N THR A 111 -4.34 7.00 -0.20
CA THR A 111 -3.20 6.15 0.13
C THR A 111 -2.94 6.18 1.62
N ARG A 112 -2.84 5.00 2.25
CA ARG A 112 -2.57 4.85 3.68
C ARG A 112 -1.45 3.86 3.93
N THR A 113 -0.84 3.97 5.10
CA THR A 113 0.21 3.04 5.51
C THR A 113 -0.12 2.35 6.82
N VAL A 114 0.42 1.15 6.98
CA VAL A 114 0.35 0.33 8.20
C VAL A 114 1.74 -0.21 8.54
N PRO A 115 2.02 -0.61 9.79
CA PRO A 115 3.31 -1.21 10.13
C PRO A 115 3.63 -2.44 9.29
N GLU A 116 2.61 -3.29 9.06
CA GLU A 116 2.72 -4.52 8.30
C GLU A 116 1.44 -4.75 7.49
N VAL A 117 1.59 -5.05 6.21
CA VAL A 117 0.49 -5.45 5.33
C VAL A 117 0.39 -6.97 5.35
N PRO A 118 -0.79 -7.55 5.66
CA PRO A 118 -0.91 -8.99 5.89
C PRO A 118 -0.69 -9.82 4.61
N THR A 119 -1.05 -9.29 3.46
CA THR A 119 -0.92 -9.97 2.15
C THR A 119 -1.00 -8.96 1.01
N ASP A 120 -0.45 -9.33 -0.13
CA ASP A 120 -0.72 -8.61 -1.38
C ASP A 120 -2.11 -9.00 -1.89
N ALA A 121 -2.93 -8.02 -2.23
CA ALA A 121 -4.25 -8.21 -2.82
C ALA A 121 -4.67 -7.01 -3.66
N LEU A 122 -5.33 -7.29 -4.78
CA LEU A 122 -5.96 -6.29 -5.63
C LEU A 122 -7.43 -6.66 -5.81
N VAL A 123 -8.33 -5.75 -5.49
CA VAL A 123 -9.77 -5.93 -5.70
C VAL A 123 -10.25 -4.90 -6.72
N ILE A 124 -11.01 -5.34 -7.70
CA ILE A 124 -11.53 -4.50 -8.79
C ILE A 124 -13.06 -4.57 -8.75
N ASP A 125 -13.69 -3.42 -8.59
CA ASP A 125 -15.14 -3.19 -8.58
C ASP A 125 -15.94 -4.07 -7.59
N GLY A 126 -15.25 -4.64 -6.60
CA GLY A 126 -15.86 -5.59 -5.66
C GLY A 126 -16.29 -6.91 -6.31
N GLN A 127 -15.74 -7.27 -7.47
CA GLN A 127 -16.11 -8.45 -8.24
C GLN A 127 -14.94 -9.37 -8.59
N VAL A 128 -13.74 -8.81 -8.68
CA VAL A 128 -12.53 -9.53 -9.07
C VAL A 128 -11.47 -9.32 -8.02
N VAL A 129 -10.83 -10.39 -7.59
CA VAL A 129 -9.69 -10.38 -6.68
C VAL A 129 -8.48 -10.98 -7.39
N VAL A 130 -7.35 -10.31 -7.29
CA VAL A 130 -6.04 -10.82 -7.71
C VAL A 130 -5.19 -11.03 -6.47
N LEU A 131 -4.72 -12.25 -6.26
CA LEU A 131 -3.85 -12.63 -5.15
C LEU A 131 -2.52 -13.21 -5.68
N PRO A 132 -1.42 -13.12 -4.93
CA PRO A 132 -0.20 -13.83 -5.27
C PRO A 132 -0.41 -15.34 -5.16
N VAL A 133 0.18 -16.08 -6.08
CA VAL A 133 0.28 -17.55 -5.95
C VAL A 133 1.50 -17.87 -5.10
N ASP A 134 1.34 -18.83 -4.19
CA ASP A 134 2.31 -19.22 -3.20
C ASP A 134 3.74 -19.40 -3.75
N ARG A 135 4.69 -19.03 -2.91
CA ARG A 135 6.11 -19.16 -3.18
C ARG A 135 6.51 -20.63 -3.11
N THR A 136 7.18 -21.12 -4.15
CA THR A 136 7.97 -22.36 -4.02
C THR A 136 9.10 -22.18 -3.00
N ALA A 137 9.65 -23.26 -2.49
CA ALA A 137 10.71 -23.30 -1.49
C ALA A 137 11.99 -22.45 -1.81
N GLY A 138 12.03 -21.77 -2.94
CA GLY A 138 13.08 -20.83 -3.36
C GLY A 138 12.73 -19.35 -3.28
N GLY A 139 11.57 -18.96 -2.71
CA GLY A 139 11.21 -17.55 -2.48
C GLY A 139 10.78 -16.75 -3.72
N ARG A 140 10.65 -17.40 -4.89
CA ARG A 140 10.18 -16.75 -6.13
C ARG A 140 8.65 -16.87 -6.22
N SER A 141 7.95 -15.76 -6.35
CA SER A 141 6.52 -15.78 -6.67
C SER A 141 6.30 -16.42 -8.03
N LEU A 142 5.41 -17.42 -8.09
CA LEU A 142 5.07 -18.12 -9.34
C LEU A 142 4.06 -17.33 -10.19
N GLY A 143 3.51 -16.23 -9.71
CA GLY A 143 2.54 -15.43 -10.44
C GLY A 143 1.41 -14.91 -9.56
N THR A 144 0.29 -14.63 -10.19
CA THR A 144 -0.93 -14.18 -9.53
C THR A 144 -2.11 -15.07 -9.90
N ALA A 145 -3.09 -15.22 -9.02
CA ALA A 145 -4.36 -15.90 -9.28
C ALA A 145 -5.49 -14.86 -9.31
N VAL A 146 -6.45 -15.07 -10.20
CA VAL A 146 -7.66 -14.23 -10.32
C VAL A 146 -8.86 -15.00 -9.84
N PHE A 147 -9.61 -14.43 -8.92
CA PHE A 147 -10.79 -15.01 -8.32
C PHE A 147 -12.01 -14.14 -8.62
N ARG A 148 -13.12 -14.79 -8.96
CA ARG A 148 -14.45 -14.17 -9.10
C ARG A 148 -15.47 -14.82 -8.17
N LEU A 149 -15.00 -15.69 -7.26
CA LEU A 149 -15.83 -16.36 -6.28
C LEU A 149 -16.25 -15.36 -5.20
N SER A 150 -17.56 -15.18 -5.01
CA SER A 150 -18.11 -14.17 -4.10
C SER A 150 -17.56 -14.26 -2.68
N SER A 151 -17.36 -15.49 -2.15
CA SER A 151 -16.78 -15.68 -0.82
C SER A 151 -15.34 -15.16 -0.72
N VAL A 152 -14.49 -15.41 -1.73
CA VAL A 152 -13.12 -14.90 -1.78
C VAL A 152 -13.12 -13.37 -1.88
N VAL A 153 -13.96 -12.82 -2.75
CA VAL A 153 -14.10 -11.38 -2.93
C VAL A 153 -14.52 -10.72 -1.62
N THR A 154 -15.60 -11.19 -0.99
CA THR A 154 -16.12 -10.64 0.26
C THR A 154 -15.07 -10.72 1.38
N THR A 155 -14.43 -11.88 1.57
CA THR A 155 -13.40 -12.04 2.61
C THR A 155 -12.21 -11.11 2.39
N THR A 156 -11.79 -10.92 1.13
CA THR A 156 -10.67 -10.02 0.82
C THR A 156 -11.05 -8.56 1.09
N ILE A 157 -12.27 -8.15 0.76
CA ILE A 157 -12.77 -6.80 1.06
C ILE A 157 -12.86 -6.59 2.57
N GLU A 158 -13.41 -7.54 3.33
CA GLU A 158 -13.48 -7.46 4.79
C GLU A 158 -12.09 -7.34 5.43
N LEU A 159 -11.12 -8.10 4.94
CA LEU A 159 -9.73 -7.98 5.37
C LEU A 159 -9.18 -6.58 5.08
N PHE A 160 -9.40 -6.09 3.86
CA PHE A 160 -8.99 -4.74 3.47
C PHE A 160 -9.58 -3.69 4.41
N GLU A 161 -10.89 -3.72 4.65
CA GLU A 161 -11.58 -2.73 5.51
C GLU A 161 -11.05 -2.76 6.95
N ARG A 162 -10.78 -3.93 7.50
CA ARG A 162 -10.17 -4.04 8.85
C ARG A 162 -8.80 -3.39 8.92
N VAL A 163 -7.94 -3.64 7.94
CA VAL A 163 -6.61 -3.02 7.86
C VAL A 163 -6.75 -1.50 7.63
N TRP A 164 -7.69 -1.08 6.78
CA TRP A 164 -7.97 0.31 6.46
C TRP A 164 -8.31 1.17 7.67
N LEU A 165 -9.11 0.63 8.60
CA LEU A 165 -9.49 1.33 9.82
C LEU A 165 -8.29 1.69 10.71
N SER A 166 -7.23 0.92 10.65
CA SER A 166 -6.02 1.12 11.43
C SER A 166 -4.92 1.86 10.67
N ALA A 167 -5.10 2.08 9.37
CA ALA A 167 -4.10 2.67 8.50
C ALA A 167 -4.03 4.20 8.64
N VAL A 168 -2.80 4.74 8.55
CA VAL A 168 -2.51 6.18 8.65
C VAL A 168 -2.48 6.78 7.25
N PRO A 169 -3.26 7.86 6.96
CA PRO A 169 -3.23 8.52 5.67
C PRO A 169 -1.81 8.99 5.28
N MET A 170 -1.50 8.85 4.00
CA MET A 170 -0.27 9.39 3.42
C MET A 170 -0.60 10.70 2.71
N SER A 171 -0.10 11.80 3.25
CA SER A 171 -0.35 13.13 2.67
C SER A 171 0.42 13.32 1.36
N PRO A 172 -0.17 13.99 0.35
CA PRO A 172 0.52 14.30 -0.91
C PRO A 172 1.81 15.12 -0.73
N ASN A 173 1.92 15.86 0.37
CA ASN A 173 3.10 16.67 0.71
C ASN A 173 4.25 15.86 1.32
N GLU A 174 4.11 14.54 1.46
CA GLU A 174 5.18 13.63 1.91
C GLU A 174 6.09 13.18 0.74
N LEU A 175 6.26 14.03 -0.28
CA LEU A 175 7.20 13.82 -1.38
C LEU A 175 8.66 13.84 -0.89
N PRO A 176 9.63 13.24 -1.63
CA PRO A 176 11.00 12.98 -1.18
C PRO A 176 11.79 14.20 -0.70
N ASP A 177 11.47 15.41 -1.16
CA ASP A 177 12.05 16.65 -0.62
C ASP A 177 11.56 16.95 0.81
N ALA A 178 10.45 16.35 1.23
CA ALA A 178 9.94 16.41 2.60
C ALA A 178 10.38 15.21 3.47
N ALA A 179 11.14 14.26 2.91
CA ALA A 179 11.66 13.11 3.67
C ALA A 179 12.75 13.53 4.67
N GLU A 180 13.41 14.66 4.45
CA GLU A 180 14.31 15.28 5.42
C GLU A 180 13.57 16.31 6.27
N LEU A 181 13.84 16.28 7.57
CA LEU A 181 13.38 17.34 8.46
C LEU A 181 14.04 18.66 8.05
N ASN A 182 13.26 19.74 7.98
CA ASN A 182 13.85 21.06 7.93
C ASN A 182 14.55 21.38 9.26
N ALA A 183 15.40 22.39 9.27
CA ALA A 183 16.20 22.75 10.45
C ALA A 183 15.33 22.95 11.71
N ARG A 184 14.15 23.58 11.55
CA ARG A 184 13.23 23.88 12.65
C ARG A 184 12.50 22.63 13.18
N GLU A 185 12.17 21.71 12.30
CA GLU A 185 11.58 20.42 12.68
C GLU A 185 12.59 19.51 13.38
N ARG A 186 13.84 19.55 12.94
CA ARG A 186 14.94 18.82 13.59
C ARG A 186 15.20 19.37 15.00
N GLU A 187 15.23 20.69 15.15
CA GLU A 187 15.35 21.32 16.44
C GLU A 187 14.18 20.99 17.37
N LEU A 188 12.94 21.03 16.86
CA LEU A 188 11.76 20.60 17.60
C LEU A 188 11.86 19.15 18.09
N LEU A 189 12.23 18.23 17.20
CA LEU A 189 12.40 16.81 17.57
C LEU A 189 13.46 16.65 18.67
N THR A 190 14.59 17.31 18.55
CA THR A 190 15.68 17.29 19.57
C THR A 190 15.17 17.78 20.92
N LEU A 191 14.40 18.90 20.95
CA LEU A 191 13.81 19.42 22.16
C LEU A 191 12.82 18.44 22.81
N LEU A 192 11.91 17.87 22.02
CA LEU A 192 10.93 16.92 22.54
C LEU A 192 11.58 15.61 23.01
N PHE A 193 12.62 15.16 22.32
CA PHE A 193 13.36 13.98 22.71
C PHE A 193 14.17 14.19 24.00
N SER A 194 14.65 15.40 24.25
CA SER A 194 15.28 15.78 25.52
C SER A 194 14.29 16.00 26.68
N GLY A 195 12.99 15.70 26.47
CA GLY A 195 11.94 15.78 27.49
C GLY A 195 11.26 17.15 27.61
N SER A 196 11.47 18.08 26.66
CA SER A 196 10.77 19.37 26.66
C SER A 196 9.27 19.20 26.43
N THR A 197 8.45 20.00 27.13
CA THR A 197 7.01 20.11 26.85
C THR A 197 6.75 20.91 25.57
N ASP A 198 5.53 20.83 25.02
CA ASP A 198 5.12 21.64 23.87
C ASP A 198 5.28 23.15 24.13
N GLU A 199 4.99 23.58 25.36
CA GLU A 199 5.11 24.99 25.80
C GLU A 199 6.57 25.44 25.85
N SER A 200 7.44 24.57 26.42
CA SER A 200 8.89 24.85 26.50
C SER A 200 9.52 24.87 25.11
N ALA A 201 9.16 23.90 24.25
CA ALA A 201 9.63 23.85 22.87
C ALA A 201 9.14 25.06 22.06
N ALA A 202 7.88 25.49 22.24
CA ALA A 202 7.32 26.67 21.60
C ALA A 202 8.09 27.95 21.97
N ALA A 203 8.36 28.12 23.25
CA ALA A 203 9.14 29.26 23.74
C ALA A 203 10.56 29.28 23.15
N ARG A 204 11.24 28.12 23.09
CA ARG A 204 12.62 28.03 22.54
C ARG A 204 12.67 28.24 21.03
N LEU A 205 11.69 27.77 20.31
CA LEU A 205 11.59 27.91 18.85
C LEU A 205 11.01 29.26 18.40
N GLY A 206 10.52 30.09 19.34
CA GLY A 206 9.90 31.38 19.04
C GLY A 206 8.59 31.23 18.24
N VAL A 207 7.80 30.18 18.53
CA VAL A 207 6.52 29.91 17.85
C VAL A 207 5.39 29.67 18.85
N SER A 208 4.13 29.62 18.36
CA SER A 208 3.00 29.27 19.22
C SER A 208 2.98 27.78 19.55
N VAL A 209 2.39 27.40 20.69
CA VAL A 209 2.14 26.00 21.07
C VAL A 209 1.29 25.28 19.99
N ARG A 210 0.34 26.00 19.39
CA ARG A 210 -0.47 25.49 18.25
C ARG A 210 0.44 25.11 17.07
N THR A 211 1.44 25.91 16.78
CA THR A 211 2.41 25.64 15.70
C THR A 211 3.23 24.39 16.03
N VAL A 212 3.71 24.25 17.28
CA VAL A 212 4.44 23.06 17.73
C VAL A 212 3.57 21.82 17.56
N ARG A 213 2.32 21.84 18.03
CA ARG A 213 1.40 20.70 17.90
C ARG A 213 1.14 20.31 16.45
N ARG A 214 1.02 21.29 15.55
CA ARG A 214 0.89 21.03 14.12
C ARG A 214 2.17 20.38 13.56
N MET A 215 3.34 20.93 13.84
CA MET A 215 4.62 20.36 13.39
C MET A 215 4.81 18.92 13.90
N VAL A 216 4.45 18.65 15.16
CA VAL A 216 4.49 17.27 15.70
C VAL A 216 3.54 16.35 14.95
N ALA A 217 2.31 16.80 14.65
CA ALA A 217 1.36 16.00 13.87
C ALA A 217 1.91 15.72 12.46
N ASP A 218 2.50 16.72 11.80
CA ASP A 218 3.12 16.57 10.48
C ASP A 218 4.29 15.56 10.50
N ILE A 219 5.15 15.65 11.53
CA ILE A 219 6.25 14.69 11.74
C ILE A 219 5.71 13.29 12.02
N MET A 220 4.69 13.17 12.88
CA MET A 220 4.06 11.88 13.16
C MET A 220 3.46 11.23 11.90
N ASN A 221 2.78 12.02 11.07
CA ASN A 221 2.23 11.56 9.80
C ASN A 221 3.34 11.07 8.86
N ARG A 222 4.42 11.85 8.68
CA ARG A 222 5.58 11.46 7.86
C ARG A 222 6.26 10.18 8.35
N LEU A 223 6.26 9.96 9.67
CA LEU A 223 6.81 8.74 10.28
C LEU A 223 5.82 7.56 10.25
N GLY A 224 4.54 7.77 9.89
CA GLY A 224 3.49 6.77 10.07
C GLY A 224 3.34 6.36 11.54
N ALA A 225 3.52 7.32 12.46
CA ALA A 225 3.48 7.09 13.89
C ALA A 225 2.08 7.38 14.45
N ARG A 226 1.57 6.47 15.30
CA ARG A 226 0.26 6.61 15.96
C ARG A 226 0.36 7.25 17.34
N SER A 227 1.57 7.46 17.83
CA SER A 227 1.83 8.14 19.10
C SER A 227 3.16 8.87 19.05
N ARG A 228 3.34 9.88 19.94
CA ARG A 228 4.61 10.62 20.07
C ARG A 228 5.77 9.71 20.44
N PHE A 229 5.52 8.69 21.28
CA PHE A 229 6.52 7.70 21.64
C PHE A 229 6.97 6.90 20.41
N GLN A 230 6.01 6.43 19.60
CA GLN A 230 6.32 5.72 18.37
C GLN A 230 7.03 6.62 17.35
N ALA A 231 6.68 7.92 17.29
CA ALA A 231 7.38 8.88 16.46
C ALA A 231 8.84 9.04 16.86
N GLY A 232 9.12 9.11 18.16
CA GLY A 232 10.49 9.16 18.70
C GLY A 232 11.32 7.93 18.33
N ALA A 233 10.77 6.72 18.53
CA ALA A 233 11.43 5.47 18.14
C ALA A 233 11.74 5.42 16.65
N LYS A 234 10.75 5.72 15.80
CA LYS A 234 10.93 5.74 14.33
C LYS A 234 11.89 6.84 13.86
N ALA A 235 11.94 7.98 14.54
CA ALA A 235 12.90 9.05 14.23
C ALA A 235 14.34 8.65 14.59
N ALA A 236 14.52 7.92 15.70
CA ALA A 236 15.81 7.37 16.09
C ALA A 236 16.31 6.34 15.08
N ASP A 237 15.45 5.38 14.67
CA ASP A 237 15.75 4.36 13.66
C ASP A 237 16.18 4.97 12.32
N ARG A 238 15.67 6.16 12.00
CA ARG A 238 16.04 6.91 10.78
C ARG A 238 17.29 7.80 10.93
N GLY A 239 17.90 7.84 12.11
CA GLY A 239 19.02 8.72 12.39
C GLY A 239 18.66 10.21 12.45
N TRP A 240 17.38 10.57 12.54
CA TRP A 240 16.93 11.96 12.63
C TRP A 240 17.31 12.63 13.96
N LEU A 241 17.60 11.82 14.98
CA LEU A 241 17.98 12.25 16.33
C LEU A 241 19.50 12.16 16.57
N MET A 242 20.26 11.65 15.61
CA MET A 242 21.71 11.66 15.72
C MET A 242 22.26 13.04 15.31
N GLU A 243 22.89 13.73 16.21
CA GLU A 243 23.77 14.84 15.87
C GLU A 243 24.84 14.31 14.90
N ARG A 244 24.95 14.91 13.71
CA ARG A 244 26.19 14.79 12.97
C ARG A 244 27.28 15.42 13.86
N ALA A 245 28.08 14.58 14.51
CA ALA A 245 29.32 15.04 15.09
C ALA A 245 30.10 15.74 13.97
N GLY A 246 30.19 17.08 14.08
CA GLY A 246 30.92 17.96 13.19
C GLY A 246 32.41 17.76 13.34
#